data_49dbf4c9c1a94f33051c612f49907ce4
#
_entry.id   49dbf4c9c1a94f33051c612f49907ce4
#
_cell.length_a   1.000
_cell.length_b   1.000
_cell.length_c   1.000
_cell.angle_alpha   90.00
_cell.angle_beta   90.00
_cell.angle_gamma   90.00
#
_symmetry.space_group_name_H-M   'P 1'
#
loop_
_entity.id
_entity.type
_entity.pdbx_description
1 polymer ?
#
loop_
_entity_poly.entity_id
_entity_poly.type
_entity_poly.pdbx_seq_one_letter_code
_entity_poly.pdbx_strand_id
1 'polypeptide(L)'
;MDTIQDKLMQQFQNMDNAYEAYARSKGMTYLGLMVLEEIYELGSGCTQKQISDDTHYPKQSINLVVKEFLKNGVVELKELSENRKNKGITLTKKGQLLCKDIVVPLLRREEQTMTAIGEAESRELIRLLELYGKNYCEQIEQLTDCEERF
;
A
#
# COMPACT_ATOMS: atom_id res chain seq x y z
N MET A 1 17.51 -27.20 4.57
CA MET A 1 17.68 -27.04 3.11
C MET A 1 16.61 -26.09 2.64
N ASP A 2 16.99 -24.93 2.12
CA ASP A 2 15.99 -23.94 1.72
C ASP A 2 15.21 -24.40 0.50
N THR A 3 13.91 -24.53 0.65
CA THR A 3 13.00 -24.88 -0.46
C THR A 3 12.84 -23.70 -1.42
N ILE A 4 12.28 -23.94 -2.61
CA ILE A 4 11.92 -22.86 -3.55
C ILE A 4 10.92 -21.88 -2.88
N GLN A 5 10.00 -22.42 -2.07
CA GLN A 5 9.05 -21.63 -1.31
C GLN A 5 9.77 -20.73 -0.29
N ASP A 6 10.73 -21.26 0.47
CA ASP A 6 11.49 -20.45 1.44
C ASP A 6 12.20 -19.29 0.75
N LYS A 7 12.82 -19.55 -0.40
CA LYS A 7 13.48 -18.51 -1.20
C LYS A 7 12.52 -17.43 -1.68
N LEU A 8 11.31 -17.82 -2.13
CA LEU A 8 10.29 -16.88 -2.54
C LEU A 8 9.82 -16.02 -1.36
N MET A 9 9.49 -16.65 -0.23
CA MET A 9 9.08 -15.92 0.98
C MET A 9 10.17 -14.98 1.47
N GLN A 10 11.44 -15.37 1.38
CA GLN A 10 12.58 -14.52 1.71
C GLN A 10 12.62 -13.25 0.82
N GLN A 11 12.27 -13.35 -0.47
CA GLN A 11 12.24 -12.17 -1.33
C GLN A 11 11.14 -11.19 -0.93
N PHE A 12 9.93 -11.67 -0.63
CA PHE A 12 8.87 -10.82 -0.11
C PHE A 12 9.29 -10.13 1.19
N GLN A 13 9.86 -10.89 2.12
CA GLN A 13 10.36 -10.33 3.39
C GLN A 13 11.45 -9.27 3.19
N ASN A 14 12.36 -9.48 2.23
CA ASN A 14 13.41 -8.50 1.92
C ASN A 14 12.82 -7.19 1.39
N MET A 15 11.80 -7.26 0.53
CA MET A 15 11.11 -6.08 0.01
C MET A 15 10.35 -5.33 1.11
N ASP A 16 9.61 -6.05 1.95
CA ASP A 16 8.91 -5.46 3.10
C ASP A 16 9.87 -4.78 4.07
N ASN A 17 10.98 -5.42 4.39
CA ASN A 17 12.02 -4.87 5.27
C ASN A 17 12.64 -3.58 4.68
N ALA A 18 12.87 -3.54 3.37
CA ALA A 18 13.40 -2.35 2.70
C ALA A 18 12.42 -1.18 2.76
N TYR A 19 11.13 -1.45 2.50
CA TYR A 19 10.07 -0.45 2.59
C TYR A 19 9.91 0.07 4.03
N GLU A 20 9.89 -0.83 5.02
CA GLU A 20 9.83 -0.46 6.43
C GLU A 20 11.04 0.37 6.89
N ALA A 21 12.25 0.00 6.44
CA ALA A 21 13.46 0.76 6.76
C ALA A 21 13.40 2.18 6.18
N TYR A 22 12.86 2.33 4.96
CA TYR A 22 12.64 3.63 4.36
C TYR A 22 11.61 4.44 5.15
N ALA A 23 10.45 3.87 5.49
CA ALA A 23 9.44 4.52 6.31
C ALA A 23 10.03 5.03 7.63
N ARG A 24 10.75 4.20 8.35
CA ARG A 24 11.42 4.57 9.61
C ARG A 24 12.44 5.68 9.43
N SER A 25 13.19 5.70 8.33
CA SER A 25 14.16 6.77 8.02
C SER A 25 13.49 8.14 7.85
N LYS A 26 12.19 8.13 7.54
CA LYS A 26 11.34 9.33 7.40
C LYS A 26 10.46 9.60 8.64
N GLY A 27 10.69 8.86 9.72
CA GLY A 27 9.91 9.00 10.96
C GLY A 27 8.47 8.48 10.86
N MET A 28 8.23 7.55 9.94
CA MET A 28 6.90 6.98 9.67
C MET A 28 6.85 5.50 10.01
N THR A 29 5.65 5.00 10.27
CA THR A 29 5.38 3.56 10.28
C THR A 29 5.20 3.04 8.83
N TYR A 30 5.34 1.72 8.64
CA TYR A 30 5.05 1.06 7.37
C TYR A 30 3.65 1.46 6.84
N LEU A 31 2.62 1.30 7.68
CA LEU A 31 1.25 1.65 7.32
C LEU A 31 1.08 3.16 7.08
N GLY A 32 1.76 4.00 7.86
CA GLY A 32 1.73 5.46 7.68
C GLY A 32 2.24 5.86 6.30
N LEU A 33 3.37 5.31 5.87
CA LEU A 33 3.93 5.56 4.54
C LEU A 33 2.99 5.05 3.43
N MET A 34 2.47 3.83 3.57
CA MET A 34 1.53 3.25 2.60
C MET A 34 0.26 4.11 2.45
N VAL A 35 -0.33 4.56 3.54
CA VAL A 35 -1.52 5.44 3.49
C VAL A 35 -1.20 6.79 2.85
N LEU A 36 -0.02 7.36 3.12
CA LEU A 36 0.40 8.62 2.51
C LEU A 36 0.58 8.48 0.99
N GLU A 37 1.16 7.37 0.56
CA GLU A 37 1.33 7.01 -0.84
C GLU A 37 -0.02 6.87 -1.55
N GLU A 38 -0.96 6.12 -0.97
CA GLU A 38 -2.32 5.97 -1.50
C GLU A 38 -3.07 7.32 -1.61
N ILE A 39 -2.99 8.17 -0.60
CA ILE A 39 -3.59 9.52 -0.66
C ILE A 39 -2.97 10.34 -1.80
N TYR A 40 -1.66 10.21 -2.01
CA TYR A 40 -0.97 10.91 -3.08
C TYR A 40 -1.41 10.41 -4.46
N GLU A 41 -1.51 9.10 -4.67
CA GLU A 41 -1.87 8.48 -5.95
C GLU A 41 -3.35 8.63 -6.28
N LEU A 42 -4.25 8.41 -5.32
CA LEU A 42 -5.69 8.58 -5.50
C LEU A 42 -6.09 10.05 -5.71
N GLY A 43 -5.29 10.97 -5.18
CA GLY A 43 -5.51 12.40 -5.34
C GLY A 43 -6.55 12.99 -4.41
N SER A 44 -6.88 14.26 -4.65
CA SER A 44 -7.79 15.05 -3.82
C SER A 44 -9.19 14.45 -3.77
N GLY A 45 -9.72 14.32 -2.57
CA GLY A 45 -11.08 13.82 -2.34
C GLY A 45 -11.18 12.30 -2.21
N CYS A 46 -10.05 11.58 -2.12
CA CYS A 46 -10.06 10.15 -1.85
C CYS A 46 -10.72 9.85 -0.49
N THR A 47 -11.27 8.68 -0.34
CA THR A 47 -11.96 8.26 0.88
C THR A 47 -11.17 7.19 1.64
N GLN A 48 -11.39 7.09 2.96
CA GLN A 48 -10.81 6.00 3.75
C GLN A 48 -11.25 4.63 3.24
N LYS A 49 -12.45 4.54 2.64
CA LYS A 49 -12.93 3.30 2.03
C LYS A 49 -12.07 2.91 0.83
N GLN A 50 -11.78 3.83 -0.08
CA GLN A 50 -10.89 3.56 -1.22
C GLN A 50 -9.51 3.09 -0.75
N ILE A 51 -8.90 3.79 0.21
CA ILE A 51 -7.60 3.39 0.77
C ILE A 51 -7.67 1.99 1.40
N SER A 52 -8.73 1.68 2.15
CA SER A 52 -8.92 0.35 2.74
C SER A 52 -9.10 -0.75 1.68
N ASP A 53 -9.86 -0.47 0.63
CA ASP A 53 -10.09 -1.41 -0.48
C ASP A 53 -8.79 -1.69 -1.25
N ASP A 54 -7.99 -0.66 -1.53
CA ASP A 54 -6.75 -0.79 -2.30
C ASP A 54 -5.62 -1.42 -1.49
N THR A 55 -5.47 -1.05 -0.23
CA THR A 55 -4.41 -1.57 0.65
C THR A 55 -4.75 -2.90 1.32
N HIS A 56 -6.02 -3.29 1.33
CA HIS A 56 -6.56 -4.43 2.07
C HIS A 56 -6.37 -4.34 3.61
N TYR A 57 -6.03 -3.16 4.13
CA TYR A 57 -5.99 -2.92 5.58
C TYR A 57 -7.36 -2.58 6.15
N PRO A 58 -7.64 -3.02 7.40
CA PRO A 58 -8.90 -2.72 8.06
C PRO A 58 -9.15 -1.21 8.15
N LYS A 59 -10.40 -0.81 7.95
CA LYS A 59 -10.83 0.60 8.02
C LYS A 59 -10.42 1.31 9.31
N GLN A 60 -10.39 0.57 10.43
CA GLN A 60 -9.95 1.10 11.72
C GLN A 60 -8.48 1.50 11.72
N SER A 61 -7.61 0.69 11.10
CA SER A 61 -6.18 0.97 10.98
C SER A 61 -5.93 2.21 10.10
N ILE A 62 -6.62 2.30 8.96
CA ILE A 62 -6.57 3.47 8.08
C ILE A 62 -7.05 4.72 8.83
N ASN A 63 -8.16 4.63 9.58
CA ASN A 63 -8.69 5.74 10.36
C ASN A 63 -7.70 6.30 11.37
N LEU A 64 -6.95 5.44 12.06
CA LEU A 64 -5.92 5.87 13.01
C LEU A 64 -4.82 6.68 12.33
N VAL A 65 -4.33 6.23 11.19
CA VAL A 65 -3.31 6.96 10.41
C VAL A 65 -3.86 8.29 9.89
N VAL A 66 -5.08 8.30 9.35
CA VAL A 66 -5.70 9.54 8.86
C VAL A 66 -5.92 10.55 9.99
N LYS A 67 -6.32 10.10 11.19
CA LYS A 67 -6.40 10.97 12.37
C LYS A 67 -5.07 11.59 12.76
N GLU A 68 -3.98 10.82 12.69
CA GLU A 68 -2.64 11.33 12.93
C GLU A 68 -2.24 12.37 11.88
N PHE A 69 -2.51 12.12 10.61
CA PHE A 69 -2.25 13.07 9.54
C PHE A 69 -3.08 14.35 9.67
N LEU A 70 -4.34 14.25 10.11
CA LEU A 70 -5.18 15.42 10.44
C LEU A 70 -4.57 16.24 11.58
N LYS A 71 -4.19 15.57 12.67
CA LYS A 71 -3.56 16.21 13.83
C LYS A 71 -2.28 16.95 13.46
N ASN A 72 -1.49 16.37 12.56
CA ASN A 72 -0.21 16.93 12.12
C ASN A 72 -0.35 17.94 10.96
N GLY A 73 -1.58 18.19 10.48
CA GLY A 73 -1.83 19.13 9.38
C GLY A 73 -1.31 18.65 8.02
N VAL A 74 -1.14 17.34 7.84
CA VAL A 74 -0.75 16.71 6.57
C VAL A 74 -1.93 16.63 5.62
N VAL A 75 -3.10 16.31 6.13
CA VAL A 75 -4.35 16.23 5.37
C VAL A 75 -5.44 17.09 5.99
N GLU A 76 -6.45 17.39 5.20
CA GLU A 76 -7.72 17.97 5.63
C GLU A 76 -8.88 17.13 5.08
N LEU A 77 -10.03 17.18 5.74
CA LEU A 77 -11.25 16.53 5.29
C LEU A 77 -12.19 17.57 4.68
N LYS A 78 -12.70 17.29 3.48
CA LYS A 78 -13.71 18.10 2.80
C LYS A 78 -14.96 17.26 2.59
N GLU A 79 -16.13 17.88 2.77
CA GLU A 79 -17.39 17.22 2.43
C GLU A 79 -17.44 17.00 0.92
N LEU A 80 -17.78 15.78 0.51
CA LEU A 80 -18.08 15.48 -0.88
C LEU A 80 -19.50 15.95 -1.20
N SER A 81 -19.68 16.67 -2.31
CA SER A 81 -20.93 17.37 -2.68
C SER A 81 -22.15 16.48 -2.78
N GLU A 82 -22.00 15.17 -2.96
CA GLU A 82 -23.10 14.22 -3.17
C GLU A 82 -23.48 13.42 -1.92
N ASN A 83 -22.63 13.38 -0.90
CA ASN A 83 -22.93 12.65 0.33
C ASN A 83 -22.21 13.25 1.55
N ARG A 84 -22.97 14.01 2.36
CA ARG A 84 -22.46 14.65 3.59
C ARG A 84 -21.83 13.68 4.63
N LYS A 85 -22.07 12.38 4.49
CA LYS A 85 -21.50 11.35 5.36
C LYS A 85 -20.10 10.92 4.91
N ASN A 86 -19.74 11.11 3.64
CA ASN A 86 -18.44 10.76 3.10
C ASN A 86 -17.57 12.00 2.99
N LYS A 87 -16.49 12.01 3.75
CA LYS A 87 -15.50 13.08 3.71
C LYS A 87 -14.33 12.67 2.82
N GLY A 88 -14.01 13.52 1.86
CA GLY A 88 -12.83 13.36 1.02
C GLY A 88 -11.58 13.83 1.74
N ILE A 89 -10.51 13.05 1.65
CA ILE A 89 -9.20 13.36 2.17
C ILE A 89 -8.45 14.17 1.12
N THR A 90 -7.85 15.28 1.51
CA THR A 90 -7.07 16.14 0.63
C THR A 90 -5.77 16.51 1.32
N LEU A 91 -4.65 16.43 0.59
CA LEU A 91 -3.36 16.88 1.09
C LEU A 91 -3.36 18.38 1.27
N THR A 92 -2.95 18.85 2.44
CA THR A 92 -2.64 20.26 2.67
C THR A 92 -1.36 20.66 1.91
N LYS A 93 -1.01 21.94 1.91
CA LYS A 93 0.29 22.38 1.38
C LYS A 93 1.46 21.68 2.08
N LYS A 94 1.37 21.49 3.39
CA LYS A 94 2.35 20.71 4.17
C LYS A 94 2.39 19.26 3.71
N GLY A 95 1.23 18.63 3.51
CA GLY A 95 1.13 17.26 3.01
C GLY A 95 1.73 17.10 1.61
N GLN A 96 1.49 18.04 0.71
CA GLN A 96 2.07 18.04 -0.63
C GLN A 96 3.61 18.13 -0.60
N LEU A 97 4.15 18.98 0.28
CA LEU A 97 5.61 19.06 0.46
C LEU A 97 6.18 17.77 1.05
N LEU A 98 5.48 17.18 2.01
CA LEU A 98 5.87 15.89 2.59
C LEU A 98 5.89 14.78 1.54
N CYS A 99 4.87 14.69 0.70
CA CYS A 99 4.83 13.71 -0.40
C CYS A 99 5.96 13.94 -1.41
N LYS A 100 6.27 15.20 -1.73
CA LYS A 100 7.39 15.53 -2.61
C LYS A 100 8.75 15.06 -2.06
N ASP A 101 8.91 15.08 -0.73
CA ASP A 101 10.15 14.64 -0.06
C ASP A 101 10.19 13.12 0.15
N ILE A 102 9.06 12.47 0.36
CA ILE A 102 9.00 11.06 0.77
C ILE A 102 8.44 10.17 -0.35
N VAL A 103 7.25 10.47 -0.85
CA VAL A 103 6.53 9.59 -1.80
C VAL A 103 7.14 9.66 -3.19
N VAL A 104 7.38 10.86 -3.72
CA VAL A 104 7.91 11.01 -5.07
C VAL A 104 9.27 10.33 -5.28
N PRO A 105 10.25 10.43 -4.35
CA PRO A 105 11.49 9.67 -4.45
C PRO A 105 11.29 8.15 -4.41
N LEU A 106 10.35 7.66 -3.59
CA LEU A 106 10.01 6.24 -3.51
C LEU A 106 9.50 5.73 -4.85
N LEU A 107 8.44 6.33 -5.39
CA LEU A 107 7.84 5.95 -6.68
C LEU A 107 8.87 5.98 -7.82
N ARG A 108 9.77 6.95 -7.84
CA ARG A 108 10.87 6.98 -8.82
C ARG A 108 11.80 5.77 -8.70
N ARG A 109 12.09 5.31 -7.47
CA ARG A 109 12.95 4.14 -7.27
C ARG A 109 12.26 2.86 -7.67
N GLU A 110 10.97 2.76 -7.45
CA GLU A 110 10.16 1.64 -7.91
C GLU A 110 10.13 1.56 -9.44
N GLU A 111 9.88 2.68 -10.12
CA GLU A 111 9.96 2.78 -11.59
C GLU A 111 11.36 2.42 -12.13
N GLN A 112 12.41 2.93 -11.49
CA GLN A 112 13.79 2.60 -11.85
C GLN A 112 14.09 1.10 -11.64
N THR A 113 13.51 0.47 -10.63
CA THR A 113 13.65 -0.97 -10.39
C THR A 113 13.07 -1.77 -11.54
N MET A 114 11.85 -1.44 -12.00
CA MET A 114 11.25 -2.10 -13.17
C MET A 114 12.07 -1.86 -14.45
N THR A 115 12.57 -0.65 -14.64
CA THR A 115 13.45 -0.32 -15.77
C THR A 115 14.76 -1.12 -15.75
N ALA A 116 15.37 -1.29 -14.57
CA ALA A 116 16.61 -2.02 -14.39
C ALA A 116 16.46 -3.54 -14.64
N ILE A 117 15.29 -4.10 -14.32
CA ILE A 117 14.96 -5.50 -14.61
C ILE A 117 14.86 -5.72 -16.15
N GLY A 118 14.31 -4.75 -16.85
CA GLY A 118 14.00 -4.84 -18.27
C GLY A 118 12.54 -5.18 -18.56
N GLU A 119 12.08 -4.83 -19.75
CA GLU A 119 10.65 -4.96 -20.08
C GLU A 119 10.21 -6.43 -20.20
N ALA A 120 11.02 -7.27 -20.82
CA ALA A 120 10.69 -8.69 -21.01
C ALA A 120 10.63 -9.44 -19.67
N GLU A 121 11.62 -9.23 -18.82
CA GLU A 121 11.72 -9.81 -17.48
C GLU A 121 10.62 -9.29 -16.55
N SER A 122 10.27 -8.01 -16.66
CA SER A 122 9.16 -7.41 -15.90
C SER A 122 7.82 -8.04 -16.28
N ARG A 123 7.56 -8.24 -17.56
CA ARG A 123 6.34 -8.95 -18.04
C ARG A 123 6.28 -10.39 -17.54
N GLU A 124 7.41 -11.10 -17.59
CA GLU A 124 7.50 -12.46 -17.10
C GLU A 124 7.31 -12.54 -15.58
N LEU A 125 7.87 -11.60 -14.82
CA LEU A 125 7.66 -11.48 -13.38
C LEU A 125 6.17 -11.32 -13.05
N ILE A 126 5.49 -10.39 -13.73
CA ILE A 126 4.05 -10.15 -13.54
C ILE A 126 3.28 -11.44 -13.84
N ARG A 127 3.53 -12.08 -14.97
CA ARG A 127 2.87 -13.32 -15.38
C ARG A 127 3.04 -14.43 -14.34
N LEU A 128 4.24 -14.59 -13.80
CA LEU A 128 4.54 -15.58 -12.77
C LEU A 128 3.88 -15.26 -11.44
N LEU A 129 3.86 -13.98 -11.04
CA LEU A 129 3.19 -13.54 -9.82
C LEU A 129 1.66 -13.69 -9.91
N GLU A 130 1.07 -13.44 -11.06
CA GLU A 130 -0.37 -13.68 -11.30
C GLU A 130 -0.70 -15.17 -11.19
N LEU A 131 0.12 -16.04 -11.82
CA LEU A 131 -0.04 -17.48 -11.72
C LEU A 131 0.12 -17.98 -10.29
N TYR A 132 1.14 -17.53 -9.60
CA TYR A 132 1.39 -17.88 -8.19
C TYR A 132 0.24 -17.40 -7.30
N GLY A 133 -0.15 -16.13 -7.41
CA GLY A 133 -1.20 -15.53 -6.61
C GLY A 133 -2.55 -16.23 -6.77
N LYS A 134 -2.93 -16.54 -8.02
CA LYS A 134 -4.16 -17.30 -8.30
C LYS A 134 -4.14 -18.65 -7.59
N ASN A 135 -3.08 -19.45 -7.80
CA ASN A 135 -2.97 -20.76 -7.16
C ASN A 135 -2.93 -20.66 -5.62
N TYR A 136 -2.22 -19.68 -5.09
CA TYR A 136 -2.14 -19.45 -3.66
C TYR A 136 -3.52 -19.15 -3.06
N CYS A 137 -4.28 -18.24 -3.66
CA CYS A 137 -5.63 -17.90 -3.20
C CYS A 137 -6.55 -19.14 -3.21
N GLU A 138 -6.56 -19.90 -4.31
CA GLU A 138 -7.36 -21.14 -4.43
C GLU A 138 -7.01 -22.15 -3.33
N GLN A 139 -5.74 -22.32 -2.99
CA GLN A 139 -5.33 -23.25 -1.93
C GLN A 139 -5.74 -22.75 -0.53
N ILE A 140 -5.67 -21.45 -0.28
CA ILE A 140 -6.07 -20.88 1.02
C ILE A 140 -7.59 -20.88 1.19
N GLU A 141 -8.35 -20.59 0.14
CA GLU A 141 -9.83 -20.68 0.16
C GLU A 141 -10.33 -22.07 0.55
N GLN A 142 -9.66 -23.12 0.08
CA GLN A 142 -10.00 -24.50 0.48
C GLN A 142 -9.86 -24.76 1.98
N LEU A 143 -8.96 -24.05 2.68
CA LEU A 143 -8.81 -24.17 4.13
C LEU A 143 -9.97 -23.48 4.88
N THR A 144 -10.41 -22.33 4.41
CA THR A 144 -11.55 -21.63 5.01
C THR A 144 -12.87 -22.37 4.80
N ASP A 145 -13.10 -22.94 3.64
CA ASP A 145 -14.31 -23.76 3.36
C ASP A 145 -14.38 -25.04 4.19
N CYS A 146 -13.24 -25.55 4.64
CA CYS A 146 -13.20 -26.73 5.52
C CYS A 146 -13.59 -26.42 6.97
N GLU A 147 -13.34 -25.21 7.45
CA GLU A 147 -13.67 -24.81 8.83
C GLU A 147 -15.16 -24.51 9.03
N GLU A 148 -15.89 -24.12 8.00
CA GLU A 148 -17.34 -23.90 8.06
C GLU A 148 -18.18 -25.20 8.11
N ARG A 149 -17.54 -26.38 7.99
CA ARG A 149 -18.21 -27.69 8.02
C ARG A 149 -18.19 -28.40 9.38
N PHE A 150 -17.67 -27.76 10.40
CA PHE A 150 -17.66 -28.22 11.79
C PHE A 150 -18.33 -27.20 12.70
#